data_8bcd99bb204e8c002e05690731509208
#
_entry.id   8bcd99bb204e8c002e05690731509208
#
_cell.length_a   1.000
_cell.length_b   1.000
_cell.length_c   1.000
_cell.angle_alpha   90.00
_cell.angle_beta   90.00
_cell.angle_gamma   90.00
#
_symmetry.space_group_name_H-M   'P 1'
#
loop_
_entity.id
_entity.type
_entity.pdbx_description
1 polymer ?
#
loop_
_entity_poly.entity_id
_entity_poly.type
_entity_poly.pdbx_seq_one_letter_code
_entity_poly.pdbx_strand_id
1 'polypeptide(L)'
;MEINIDLIPKIKRSNFTLWMGITGVAFAGIYLLIILHESRQNWTFQWMMMIYMLVLGTKGIITGLGYSVEKFFGSAYIHIDNENIAIKPKIRTKVKSIPWDQIKCMEYKANWFNIIHLDGSSSKFSLSDLEFKVLIEARDAIMLLAAEKGVTIG
;
A
#
# COMPACT_ATOMS: atom_id res chain seq x y z
N MET A 1 -24.16 -4.46 -2.06
CA MET A 1 -23.15 -3.61 -2.75
C MET A 1 -21.80 -4.05 -2.28
N GLU A 2 -20.83 -4.22 -3.17
CA GLU A 2 -19.46 -4.64 -2.81
C GLU A 2 -18.51 -3.53 -3.28
N ILE A 3 -17.67 -3.04 -2.38
CA ILE A 3 -16.72 -1.96 -2.65
C ILE A 3 -15.34 -2.43 -2.23
N ASN A 4 -14.41 -2.39 -3.18
CA ASN A 4 -13.03 -2.75 -2.93
C ASN A 4 -12.11 -1.58 -3.32
N ILE A 5 -11.49 -0.98 -2.32
CA ILE A 5 -10.61 0.18 -2.48
C ILE A 5 -9.17 -0.27 -2.24
N ASP A 6 -8.36 -0.21 -3.30
CA ASP A 6 -6.92 -0.47 -3.23
C ASP A 6 -6.22 0.76 -2.61
N LEU A 7 -5.56 0.55 -1.48
CA LEU A 7 -4.85 1.62 -0.74
C LEU A 7 -3.42 1.82 -1.24
N ILE A 8 -2.93 0.96 -2.13
CA ILE A 8 -1.61 1.13 -2.72
C ILE A 8 -1.70 2.15 -3.85
N PRO A 9 -0.97 3.28 -3.78
CA PRO A 9 -1.06 4.32 -4.78
C PRO A 9 -0.69 3.79 -6.16
N LYS A 10 -1.49 4.15 -7.16
CA LYS A 10 -1.17 3.89 -8.57
C LYS A 10 -0.04 4.82 -8.99
N ILE A 11 1.13 4.27 -9.24
CA ILE A 11 2.26 5.04 -9.72
C ILE A 11 2.03 5.40 -11.18
N LYS A 12 2.12 6.69 -11.50
CA LYS A 12 2.05 7.15 -12.90
C LYS A 12 3.33 6.74 -13.63
N ARG A 13 3.17 6.16 -14.83
CA ARG A 13 4.29 5.83 -15.71
C ARG A 13 5.16 7.07 -15.96
N SER A 14 6.47 6.94 -15.78
CA SER A 14 7.45 8.00 -15.99
C SER A 14 8.60 7.49 -16.85
N ASN A 15 8.71 8.03 -18.08
CA ASN A 15 9.80 7.67 -18.98
C ASN A 15 11.16 8.08 -18.39
N PHE A 16 11.22 9.21 -17.68
CA PHE A 16 12.46 9.66 -17.04
C PHE A 16 12.94 8.64 -15.98
N THR A 17 12.05 8.19 -15.10
CA THR A 17 12.38 7.19 -14.08
C THR A 17 12.77 5.85 -14.71
N LEU A 18 12.11 5.48 -15.81
CA LEU A 18 12.44 4.27 -16.57
C LEU A 18 13.86 4.32 -17.14
N TRP A 19 14.21 5.43 -17.81
CA TRP A 19 15.54 5.61 -18.37
C TRP A 19 16.62 5.65 -17.29
N MET A 20 16.38 6.30 -16.16
CA MET A 20 17.27 6.29 -15.01
C MET A 20 17.49 4.86 -14.46
N GLY A 21 16.41 4.07 -14.43
CA GLY A 21 16.51 2.66 -14.02
C GLY A 21 17.36 1.83 -14.98
N ILE A 22 17.13 1.96 -16.29
CA ILE A 22 17.89 1.26 -17.33
C ILE A 22 19.38 1.62 -17.26
N THR A 23 19.68 2.92 -17.14
CA THR A 23 21.07 3.40 -16.98
C THR A 23 21.74 2.82 -15.74
N GLY A 24 21.02 2.77 -14.62
CA GLY A 24 21.52 2.18 -13.37
C GLY A 24 21.88 0.69 -13.51
N VAL A 25 21.03 -0.10 -14.19
CA VAL A 25 21.30 -1.51 -14.47
C VAL A 25 22.49 -1.67 -15.45
N ALA A 26 22.56 -0.82 -16.48
CA ALA A 26 23.68 -0.83 -17.43
C ALA A 26 25.02 -0.54 -16.73
N PHE A 27 25.05 0.48 -15.85
CA PHE A 27 26.24 0.76 -15.05
C PHE A 27 26.62 -0.39 -14.12
N ALA A 28 25.65 -1.07 -13.49
CA ALA A 28 25.91 -2.25 -12.68
C ALA A 28 26.54 -3.36 -13.50
N GLY A 29 26.09 -3.57 -14.76
CA GLY A 29 26.67 -4.53 -15.68
C GLY A 29 28.10 -4.20 -16.07
N ILE A 30 28.38 -2.93 -16.42
CA ILE A 30 29.75 -2.46 -16.72
C ILE A 30 30.66 -2.66 -15.51
N TYR A 31 30.15 -2.29 -14.32
CA TYR A 31 30.92 -2.42 -13.09
C TYR A 31 31.22 -3.89 -12.74
N LEU A 32 30.28 -4.79 -13.03
CA LEU A 32 30.52 -6.23 -12.90
C LEU A 32 31.66 -6.71 -13.81
N LEU A 33 31.71 -6.26 -15.06
CA LEU A 33 32.79 -6.60 -15.97
C LEU A 33 34.14 -6.09 -15.47
N ILE A 34 34.20 -4.90 -14.89
CA ILE A 34 35.40 -4.34 -14.26
C ILE A 34 35.85 -5.22 -13.09
N ILE A 35 34.93 -5.61 -12.19
CA ILE A 35 35.21 -6.47 -11.04
C ILE A 35 35.81 -7.84 -11.48
N LEU A 36 35.25 -8.39 -12.57
CA LEU A 36 35.74 -9.68 -13.08
C LEU A 36 37.11 -9.60 -13.75
N HIS A 37 37.50 -8.41 -14.25
CA HIS A 37 38.77 -8.18 -14.92
C HIS A 37 39.88 -7.74 -13.96
N GLU A 38 39.55 -7.09 -12.88
CA GLU A 38 40.47 -6.48 -11.92
C GLU A 38 40.75 -7.42 -10.75
N SER A 39 42.04 -7.81 -10.56
CA SER A 39 42.39 -8.69 -9.47
C SER A 39 42.53 -7.98 -8.13
N ARG A 40 41.58 -8.27 -7.22
CA ARG A 40 41.73 -8.35 -5.75
C ARG A 40 41.91 -7.14 -4.85
N GLN A 41 41.83 -5.89 -5.24
CA GLN A 41 41.84 -4.80 -4.26
C GLN A 41 40.41 -4.21 -4.03
N ASN A 42 39.95 -4.24 -2.77
CA ASN A 42 38.63 -3.72 -2.31
C ASN A 42 37.39 -4.48 -2.82
N TRP A 43 37.45 -5.77 -2.95
CA TRP A 43 36.41 -6.64 -3.48
C TRP A 43 35.02 -6.45 -2.79
N THR A 44 35.00 -6.32 -1.46
CA THR A 44 33.75 -6.18 -0.69
C THR A 44 33.00 -4.88 -1.03
N PHE A 45 33.71 -3.75 -1.13
CA PHE A 45 33.09 -2.47 -1.45
C PHE A 45 32.55 -2.44 -2.88
N GLN A 46 33.29 -3.00 -3.82
CA GLN A 46 32.91 -3.08 -5.23
C GLN A 46 31.63 -3.89 -5.42
N TRP A 47 31.51 -5.06 -4.77
CA TRP A 47 30.30 -5.88 -4.79
C TRP A 47 29.11 -5.17 -4.16
N MET A 48 29.30 -4.48 -3.05
CA MET A 48 28.24 -3.69 -2.41
C MET A 48 27.71 -2.60 -3.35
N MET A 49 28.59 -1.86 -4.02
CA MET A 49 28.19 -0.79 -4.95
C MET A 49 27.47 -1.37 -6.17
N MET A 50 27.92 -2.48 -6.72
CA MET A 50 27.27 -3.14 -7.84
C MET A 50 25.85 -3.62 -7.47
N ILE A 51 25.70 -4.29 -6.33
CA ILE A 51 24.39 -4.73 -5.83
C ILE A 51 23.46 -3.55 -5.59
N TYR A 52 23.97 -2.48 -4.97
CA TYR A 52 23.21 -1.27 -4.73
C TYR A 52 22.68 -0.64 -6.03
N MET A 53 23.53 -0.49 -7.04
CA MET A 53 23.15 0.03 -8.35
C MET A 53 22.12 -0.87 -9.05
N LEU A 54 22.29 -2.20 -8.97
CA LEU A 54 21.35 -3.16 -9.53
C LEU A 54 19.97 -3.04 -8.88
N VAL A 55 19.90 -2.96 -7.55
CA VAL A 55 18.66 -2.86 -6.80
C VAL A 55 17.96 -1.53 -7.12
N LEU A 56 18.69 -0.40 -7.12
CA LEU A 56 18.12 0.91 -7.45
C LEU A 56 17.67 0.98 -8.90
N GLY A 57 18.46 0.46 -9.83
CA GLY A 57 18.13 0.41 -11.24
C GLY A 57 16.88 -0.42 -11.49
N THR A 58 16.78 -1.62 -10.91
CA THR A 58 15.60 -2.49 -11.02
C THR A 58 14.36 -1.82 -10.44
N LYS A 59 14.47 -1.19 -9.27
CA LYS A 59 13.38 -0.39 -8.69
C LYS A 59 12.95 0.73 -9.64
N GLY A 60 13.91 1.45 -10.23
CA GLY A 60 13.65 2.53 -11.20
C GLY A 60 12.90 2.03 -12.45
N ILE A 61 13.25 0.85 -12.98
CA ILE A 61 12.53 0.24 -14.11
C ILE A 61 11.09 -0.09 -13.72
N ILE A 62 10.89 -0.78 -12.60
CA ILE A 62 9.55 -1.19 -12.14
C ILE A 62 8.65 0.04 -11.93
N THR A 63 9.14 1.06 -11.22
CA THR A 63 8.38 2.29 -10.96
C THR A 63 8.19 3.13 -12.22
N GLY A 64 9.18 3.18 -13.10
CA GLY A 64 9.10 3.87 -14.39
C GLY A 64 8.05 3.26 -15.33
N LEU A 65 7.83 1.95 -15.28
CA LEU A 65 6.75 1.25 -15.97
C LEU A 65 5.37 1.51 -15.35
N GLY A 66 5.30 2.15 -14.18
CA GLY A 66 4.06 2.44 -13.47
C GLY A 66 3.63 1.35 -12.48
N TYR A 67 4.50 0.38 -12.20
CA TYR A 67 4.22 -0.64 -11.18
C TYR A 67 4.67 -0.16 -9.81
N SER A 68 3.84 -0.38 -8.80
CA SER A 68 4.23 -0.18 -7.41
C SER A 68 5.04 -1.37 -6.92
N VAL A 69 6.27 -1.12 -6.47
CA VAL A 69 7.11 -2.16 -5.86
C VAL A 69 6.44 -2.72 -4.60
N GLU A 70 5.64 -1.90 -3.93
CA GLU A 70 4.91 -2.28 -2.73
C GLU A 70 3.92 -3.44 -2.97
N LYS A 71 3.32 -3.51 -4.17
CA LYS A 71 2.40 -4.60 -4.55
C LYS A 71 3.06 -5.99 -4.56
N PHE A 72 4.38 -6.06 -4.76
CA PHE A 72 5.11 -7.34 -4.67
C PHE A 72 5.22 -7.86 -3.24
N PHE A 73 5.15 -6.97 -2.25
CA PHE A 73 5.24 -7.34 -0.83
C PHE A 73 3.89 -7.57 -0.17
N GLY A 74 2.79 -7.34 -0.90
CA GLY A 74 1.44 -7.61 -0.42
C GLY A 74 0.42 -6.55 -0.84
N SER A 75 -0.77 -6.67 -0.27
CA SER A 75 -1.90 -5.77 -0.53
C SER A 75 -2.24 -4.95 0.71
N ALA A 76 -2.65 -3.72 0.50
CA ALA A 76 -3.34 -2.88 1.48
C ALA A 76 -4.66 -2.46 0.84
N TYR A 77 -5.78 -2.71 1.53
CA TYR A 77 -7.11 -2.50 0.95
C TYR A 77 -8.16 -2.25 2.01
N ILE A 78 -9.24 -1.63 1.59
CA ILE A 78 -10.51 -1.62 2.30
C ILE A 78 -11.50 -2.38 1.43
N HIS A 79 -12.05 -3.45 1.96
CA HIS A 79 -13.09 -4.24 1.34
C HIS A 79 -14.34 -4.14 2.20
N ILE A 80 -15.42 -3.67 1.61
CA ILE A 80 -16.70 -3.46 2.28
C ILE A 80 -17.74 -4.22 1.48
N ASP A 81 -18.34 -5.21 2.10
CA ASP A 81 -19.41 -6.00 1.51
C ASP A 81 -20.66 -5.98 2.40
N ASN A 82 -21.67 -6.76 2.02
CA ASN A 82 -22.92 -6.86 2.76
C ASN A 82 -22.80 -7.59 4.10
N GLU A 83 -21.69 -8.29 4.34
CA GLU A 83 -21.51 -9.11 5.54
C GLU A 83 -20.53 -8.45 6.52
N ASN A 84 -19.47 -7.81 5.99
CA ASN A 84 -18.40 -7.30 6.84
C ASN A 84 -17.65 -6.09 6.24
N ILE A 85 -16.91 -5.41 7.11
CA ILE A 85 -15.93 -4.41 6.76
C ILE A 85 -14.54 -5.01 7.00
N ALA A 86 -13.79 -5.31 5.96
CA ALA A 86 -12.44 -5.83 6.06
C ALA A 86 -11.42 -4.73 5.71
N ILE A 87 -10.53 -4.42 6.64
CA ILE A 87 -9.55 -3.35 6.50
C ILE A 87 -8.15 -3.90 6.72
N LYS A 88 -7.30 -3.68 5.73
CA LYS A 88 -5.87 -3.94 5.80
C LYS A 88 -5.11 -2.65 5.48
N PRO A 89 -4.84 -1.81 6.49
CA PRO A 89 -4.32 -0.45 6.25
C PRO A 89 -2.89 -0.43 5.71
N LYS A 90 -2.08 -1.46 6.00
CA LYS A 90 -0.70 -1.56 5.52
C LYS A 90 -0.38 -3.00 5.11
N ILE A 91 0.58 -3.17 4.21
CA ILE A 91 0.99 -4.46 3.64
C ILE A 91 1.31 -5.51 4.73
N ARG A 92 1.99 -5.09 5.81
CA ARG A 92 2.44 -5.98 6.90
C ARG A 92 1.46 -6.10 8.06
N THR A 93 0.31 -5.42 8.00
CA THR A 93 -0.70 -5.51 9.06
C THR A 93 -1.64 -6.67 8.84
N LYS A 94 -2.20 -7.20 9.93
CA LYS A 94 -3.27 -8.18 9.85
C LYS A 94 -4.54 -7.52 9.32
N VAL A 95 -5.33 -8.26 8.58
CA VAL A 95 -6.68 -7.84 8.19
C VAL A 95 -7.54 -7.77 9.45
N LYS A 96 -8.24 -6.64 9.62
CA LYS A 96 -9.29 -6.50 10.61
C LYS A 96 -10.62 -6.63 9.86
N SER A 97 -11.37 -7.68 10.14
CA SER A 97 -12.71 -7.88 9.61
C SER A 97 -13.71 -7.71 10.74
N ILE A 98 -14.72 -6.88 10.50
CA ILE A 98 -15.77 -6.56 11.46
C ILE A 98 -17.11 -6.84 10.77
N PRO A 99 -17.85 -7.87 11.20
CA PRO A 99 -19.18 -8.16 10.68
C PRO A 99 -20.17 -7.06 11.05
N TRP A 100 -21.08 -6.71 10.14
CA TRP A 100 -22.08 -5.67 10.36
C TRP A 100 -23.04 -6.00 11.51
N ASP A 101 -23.35 -7.27 11.72
CA ASP A 101 -24.22 -7.75 12.78
C ASP A 101 -23.65 -7.56 14.18
N GLN A 102 -22.34 -7.34 14.31
CA GLN A 102 -21.66 -7.05 15.57
C GLN A 102 -21.54 -5.55 15.86
N ILE A 103 -21.96 -4.69 14.94
CA ILE A 103 -21.83 -3.24 15.07
C ILE A 103 -23.10 -2.67 15.70
N LYS A 104 -22.96 -2.02 16.84
CA LYS A 104 -24.05 -1.29 17.51
C LYS A 104 -24.22 0.12 16.94
N CYS A 105 -23.13 0.85 16.85
CA CYS A 105 -23.10 2.19 16.27
C CYS A 105 -21.68 2.56 15.83
N MET A 106 -21.59 3.55 14.97
CA MET A 106 -20.34 4.11 14.47
C MET A 106 -20.28 5.60 14.76
N GLU A 107 -19.10 6.09 15.13
CA GLU A 107 -18.80 7.51 15.24
C GLU A 107 -17.73 7.89 14.23
N TYR A 108 -17.97 8.94 13.45
CA TYR A 108 -16.97 9.47 12.53
C TYR A 108 -16.41 10.79 13.05
N LYS A 109 -15.11 10.85 13.29
CA LYS A 109 -14.45 12.05 13.77
C LYS A 109 -13.04 12.17 13.24
N ALA A 110 -12.70 13.31 12.65
CA ALA A 110 -11.33 13.65 12.23
C ALA A 110 -10.63 12.55 11.41
N ASN A 111 -11.29 12.03 10.37
CA ASN A 111 -10.81 10.99 9.46
C ASN A 111 -10.58 9.61 10.09
N TRP A 112 -11.24 9.29 11.18
CA TRP A 112 -11.27 7.96 11.75
C TRP A 112 -12.69 7.56 12.13
N PHE A 113 -12.95 6.25 12.10
CA PHE A 113 -14.18 5.65 12.58
C PHE A 113 -13.92 4.96 13.92
N ASN A 114 -14.79 5.21 14.88
CA ASN A 114 -14.90 4.45 16.10
C ASN A 114 -16.12 3.55 15.98
N ILE A 115 -15.88 2.26 15.89
CA ILE A 115 -16.95 1.26 15.78
C ILE A 115 -17.20 0.72 17.18
N ILE A 116 -18.42 0.89 17.67
CA ILE A 116 -18.85 0.36 18.96
C ILE A 116 -19.58 -0.95 18.69
N HIS A 117 -19.08 -2.02 19.26
CA HIS A 117 -19.63 -3.36 19.10
C HIS A 117 -20.80 -3.61 20.06
N LEU A 118 -21.61 -4.63 19.79
CA LEU A 118 -22.72 -5.05 20.63
C LEU A 118 -22.27 -5.53 22.03
N ASP A 119 -21.05 -6.06 22.13
CA ASP A 119 -20.44 -6.48 23.41
C ASP A 119 -19.91 -5.30 24.25
N GLY A 120 -20.05 -4.07 23.76
CA GLY A 120 -19.55 -2.85 24.42
C GLY A 120 -18.08 -2.54 24.15
N SER A 121 -17.36 -3.40 23.43
CA SER A 121 -15.99 -3.11 22.98
C SER A 121 -15.99 -2.04 21.89
N SER A 122 -14.85 -1.38 21.67
CA SER A 122 -14.70 -0.42 20.61
C SER A 122 -13.48 -0.71 19.75
N SER A 123 -13.65 -0.54 18.45
CA SER A 123 -12.58 -0.67 17.45
C SER A 123 -12.40 0.63 16.70
N LYS A 124 -11.16 1.14 16.68
CA LYS A 124 -10.82 2.35 15.94
C LYS A 124 -10.07 1.98 14.67
N PHE A 125 -10.44 2.62 13.56
CA PHE A 125 -9.62 2.60 12.36
C PHE A 125 -9.52 4.01 11.76
N SER A 126 -8.31 4.34 11.31
CA SER A 126 -7.98 5.63 10.75
C SER A 126 -7.99 5.57 9.23
N LEU A 127 -8.56 6.57 8.62
CA LEU A 127 -8.46 6.85 7.19
C LEU A 127 -7.42 7.95 6.90
N SER A 128 -6.73 8.47 7.92
CA SER A 128 -5.81 9.62 7.78
C SER A 128 -4.60 9.34 6.89
N ASP A 129 -4.23 8.07 6.73
CA ASP A 129 -3.11 7.66 5.88
C ASP A 129 -3.51 7.55 4.39
N LEU A 130 -4.80 7.79 4.06
CA LEU A 130 -5.32 7.70 2.71
C LEU A 130 -5.17 9.01 1.94
N GLU A 131 -5.00 8.89 0.63
CA GLU A 131 -5.14 10.03 -0.27
C GLU A 131 -6.56 10.62 -0.16
N PHE A 132 -6.69 11.94 -0.17
CA PHE A 132 -7.94 12.65 0.09
C PHE A 132 -9.14 12.15 -0.72
N LYS A 133 -8.91 11.83 -2.00
CA LYS A 133 -9.96 11.29 -2.88
C LYS A 133 -10.44 9.91 -2.42
N VAL A 134 -9.51 9.03 -2.07
CA VAL A 134 -9.78 7.67 -1.58
C VAL A 134 -10.46 7.71 -0.22
N LEU A 135 -10.06 8.66 0.63
CA LEU A 135 -10.67 8.88 1.94
C LEU A 135 -12.17 9.23 1.83
N ILE A 136 -12.52 10.17 0.92
CA ILE A 136 -13.92 10.55 0.70
C ILE A 136 -14.72 9.35 0.18
N GLU A 137 -14.19 8.63 -0.81
CA GLU A 137 -14.83 7.46 -1.40
C GLU A 137 -15.07 6.37 -0.36
N ALA A 138 -14.07 6.05 0.47
CA ALA A 138 -14.20 5.07 1.54
C ALA A 138 -15.20 5.50 2.61
N ARG A 139 -15.17 6.78 3.02
CA ARG A 139 -16.09 7.32 3.99
C ARG A 139 -17.53 7.23 3.50
N ASP A 140 -17.79 7.72 2.30
CA ASP A 140 -19.14 7.79 1.73
C ASP A 140 -19.71 6.37 1.53
N ALA A 141 -18.88 5.41 1.13
CA ALA A 141 -19.23 4.01 1.02
C ALA A 141 -19.62 3.38 2.36
N ILE A 142 -18.83 3.64 3.41
CA ILE A 142 -19.11 3.13 4.76
C ILE A 142 -20.42 3.75 5.29
N MET A 143 -20.59 5.07 5.12
CA MET A 143 -21.81 5.76 5.57
C MET A 143 -23.06 5.23 4.87
N LEU A 144 -23.00 5.01 3.57
CA LEU A 144 -24.11 4.50 2.79
C LEU A 144 -24.52 3.11 3.24
N LEU A 145 -23.56 2.20 3.38
CA LEU A 145 -23.83 0.82 3.82
C LEU A 145 -24.26 0.75 5.29
N ALA A 146 -23.71 1.58 6.15
CA ALA A 146 -24.15 1.66 7.55
C ALA A 146 -25.62 2.09 7.63
N ALA A 147 -26.03 3.09 6.83
CA ALA A 147 -27.42 3.52 6.76
C ALA A 147 -28.35 2.40 6.22
N GLU A 148 -27.91 1.65 5.19
CA GLU A 148 -28.64 0.51 4.64
C GLU A 148 -28.82 -0.61 5.68
N LYS A 149 -27.82 -0.82 6.53
CA LYS A 149 -27.85 -1.81 7.63
C LYS A 149 -28.51 -1.32 8.91
N GLY A 150 -29.01 -0.07 8.95
CA GLY A 150 -29.62 0.51 10.14
C GLY A 150 -28.63 0.82 11.28
N VAL A 151 -27.32 0.90 10.98
CA VAL A 151 -26.31 1.27 11.95
C VAL A 151 -26.30 2.78 12.13
N THR A 152 -26.49 3.25 13.35
CA THR A 152 -26.48 4.70 13.66
C THR A 152 -25.06 5.25 13.55
N ILE A 153 -24.92 6.38 12.82
CA ILE A 153 -23.66 7.11 12.70
C ILE A 153 -23.80 8.42 13.47
N GLY A 154 -22.94 8.65 14.44
CA GLY A 154 -22.84 9.86 15.26
C GLY A 154 -21.69 10.77 14.85
#